data_c53979f9d29cf8f4ed2836b91b0831b7
#
_entry.id   c53979f9d29cf8f4ed2836b91b0831b7
#
_cell.length_a   1.000
_cell.length_b   1.000
_cell.length_c   1.000
_cell.angle_alpha   90.00
_cell.angle_beta   90.00
_cell.angle_gamma   90.00
#
_symmetry.space_group_name_H-M   'P 1'
#
loop_
_entity.id
_entity.type
_entity.pdbx_description
1 polymer ?
#
loop_
_entity_poly.entity_id
_entity_poly.type
_entity_poly.pdbx_seq_one_letter_code
_entity_poly.pdbx_strand_id
1 'polypeptide(L)'
;MVFLSHWLSDSEMLSIAQSVAQPVTSFLSHIDNCWHIRWFSLTSEINLCGHGSMGAGAALIARLKQRSVKLHSDYGDITIVKHGCQYQMALPSWEGKPVPTSLDLSLLNLEPSGVQAVDVFTTRDLVVVLESEQQVKRYHPNFTCLKQIRDFHAVMVTAQRGPNDYVLRYFAPKIGIDEDIATGSAQCTLAPYWFKKLDVDSLNASQLSEKGGFFQIAKLSADTIVISASVHLRVQ
;
A
#
# COMPACT_ATOMS: atom_id res chain seq x y z
N MET A 1 -9.52 -12.88 -6.39
CA MET A 1 -9.27 -13.75 -5.22
C MET A 1 -9.66 -15.18 -5.53
N VAL A 2 -8.98 -16.14 -4.93
CA VAL A 2 -9.16 -17.59 -5.10
C VAL A 2 -9.34 -18.22 -3.73
N PHE A 3 -10.37 -19.06 -3.58
CA PHE A 3 -10.58 -19.85 -2.36
C PHE A 3 -10.01 -21.25 -2.57
N LEU A 4 -9.17 -21.68 -1.64
CA LEU A 4 -8.53 -22.99 -1.64
C LEU A 4 -9.02 -23.82 -0.46
N SER A 5 -9.21 -25.12 -0.66
CA SER A 5 -9.50 -26.07 0.43
C SER A 5 -8.28 -26.39 1.28
N HIS A 6 -7.10 -26.28 0.70
CA HIS A 6 -5.77 -26.44 1.33
C HIS A 6 -4.76 -25.63 0.51
N TRP A 7 -3.60 -25.32 1.09
CA TRP A 7 -2.56 -24.62 0.35
C TRP A 7 -2.00 -25.47 -0.79
N LEU A 8 -1.91 -24.84 -1.95
CA LEU A 8 -1.14 -25.36 -3.08
C LEU A 8 0.32 -24.98 -2.92
N SER A 9 1.20 -25.56 -3.75
CA SER A 9 2.58 -25.11 -3.84
C SER A 9 2.68 -23.68 -4.39
N ASP A 10 3.77 -22.99 -4.10
CA ASP A 10 3.99 -21.62 -4.57
C ASP A 10 3.96 -21.53 -6.09
N SER A 11 4.48 -22.54 -6.79
CA SER A 11 4.49 -22.64 -8.24
C SER A 11 3.06 -22.78 -8.83
N GLU A 12 2.21 -23.56 -8.18
CA GLU A 12 0.81 -23.71 -8.59
C GLU A 12 0.02 -22.42 -8.36
N MET A 13 0.17 -21.78 -7.19
CA MET A 13 -0.47 -20.49 -6.90
C MET A 13 0.00 -19.40 -7.85
N LEU A 14 1.30 -19.35 -8.19
CA LEU A 14 1.84 -18.42 -9.16
C LEU A 14 1.25 -18.66 -10.56
N SER A 15 1.14 -19.91 -10.98
CA SER A 15 0.51 -20.28 -12.26
C SER A 15 -0.95 -19.82 -12.32
N ILE A 16 -1.70 -20.01 -11.24
CA ILE A 16 -3.09 -19.51 -11.14
C ILE A 16 -3.13 -17.98 -11.21
N ALA A 17 -2.24 -17.28 -10.47
CA ALA A 17 -2.17 -15.82 -10.49
C ALA A 17 -1.90 -15.28 -11.90
N GLN A 18 -1.00 -15.93 -12.64
CA GLN A 18 -0.69 -15.61 -14.04
C GLN A 18 -1.91 -15.85 -14.95
N SER A 19 -2.65 -16.94 -14.75
CA SER A 19 -3.87 -17.24 -15.53
C SER A 19 -5.00 -16.23 -15.27
N VAL A 20 -5.13 -15.77 -14.02
CA VAL A 20 -6.09 -14.72 -13.61
C VAL A 20 -5.72 -13.37 -14.21
N ALA A 21 -4.44 -13.13 -14.50
CA ALA A 21 -3.90 -11.95 -15.16
C ALA A 21 -4.31 -10.62 -14.48
N GLN A 22 -4.42 -10.62 -13.15
CA GLN A 22 -4.61 -9.39 -12.37
C GLN A 22 -3.28 -9.00 -11.70
N PRO A 23 -3.04 -7.71 -11.42
CA PRO A 23 -1.81 -7.25 -10.76
C PRO A 23 -1.51 -8.01 -9.46
N VAL A 24 -2.54 -8.35 -8.70
CA VAL A 24 -2.43 -9.18 -7.49
C VAL A 24 -3.60 -10.16 -7.41
N THR A 25 -3.29 -11.41 -7.08
CA THR A 25 -4.26 -12.44 -6.74
C THR A 25 -4.12 -12.79 -5.26
N SER A 26 -5.20 -12.63 -4.49
CA SER A 26 -5.28 -13.05 -3.10
C SER A 26 -5.81 -14.49 -3.04
N PHE A 27 -5.07 -15.37 -2.38
CA PHE A 27 -5.47 -16.74 -2.08
C PHE A 27 -5.93 -16.83 -0.64
N LEU A 28 -7.05 -17.49 -0.42
CA LEU A 28 -7.66 -17.67 0.90
C LEU A 28 -7.84 -19.16 1.18
N SER A 29 -7.43 -19.60 2.35
CA SER A 29 -7.68 -20.95 2.86
C SER A 29 -8.22 -20.91 4.27
N HIS A 30 -9.15 -21.81 4.60
CA HIS A 30 -9.73 -21.93 5.94
C HIS A 30 -9.10 -23.13 6.64
N ILE A 31 -8.19 -22.86 7.59
CA ILE A 31 -7.40 -23.86 8.29
C ILE A 31 -7.56 -23.62 9.80
N ASP A 32 -7.82 -24.70 10.57
CA ASP A 32 -7.97 -24.64 12.03
C ASP A 32 -8.95 -23.55 12.52
N ASN A 33 -10.11 -23.43 11.84
CA ASN A 33 -11.12 -22.41 12.07
C ASN A 33 -10.66 -20.96 11.87
N CYS A 34 -9.54 -20.75 11.19
CA CYS A 34 -8.99 -19.45 10.89
C CYS A 34 -8.90 -19.23 9.37
N TRP A 35 -9.15 -18.00 8.93
CA TRP A 35 -8.92 -17.61 7.55
C TRP A 35 -7.49 -17.16 7.37
N HIS A 36 -6.77 -17.84 6.47
CA HIS A 36 -5.41 -17.49 6.08
C HIS A 36 -5.40 -16.86 4.70
N ILE A 37 -4.46 -15.93 4.47
CA ILE A 37 -4.33 -15.20 3.20
C ILE A 37 -2.88 -15.15 2.75
N ARG A 38 -2.68 -15.35 1.44
CA ARG A 38 -1.40 -15.13 0.73
C ARG A 38 -1.68 -14.32 -0.54
N TRP A 39 -0.71 -13.54 -0.98
CA TRP A 39 -0.86 -12.67 -2.15
C TRP A 39 0.23 -12.95 -3.17
N PHE A 40 -0.17 -13.09 -4.42
CA PHE A 40 0.74 -13.33 -5.53
C PHE A 40 0.58 -12.23 -6.59
N SER A 41 1.70 -11.64 -7.00
CA SER A 41 1.81 -10.88 -8.24
C SER A 41 1.87 -11.83 -9.44
N LEU A 42 2.12 -11.31 -10.63
CA LEU A 42 2.37 -12.15 -11.82
C LEU A 42 3.75 -12.81 -11.82
N THR A 43 4.64 -12.45 -10.90
CA THR A 43 6.03 -12.90 -10.85
C THR A 43 6.42 -13.62 -9.58
N SER A 44 5.79 -13.31 -8.45
CA SER A 44 6.15 -13.87 -7.14
C SER A 44 5.07 -13.64 -6.10
N GLU A 45 5.18 -14.34 -4.98
CA GLU A 45 4.46 -13.98 -3.76
C GLU A 45 4.92 -12.60 -3.26
N ILE A 46 4.00 -11.84 -2.66
CA ILE A 46 4.25 -10.52 -2.08
C ILE A 46 3.90 -10.50 -0.59
N ASN A 47 4.69 -9.75 0.19
CA ASN A 47 4.66 -9.81 1.64
C ASN A 47 3.38 -9.26 2.29
N LEU A 48 2.79 -8.22 1.72
CA LEU A 48 1.57 -7.60 2.23
C LEU A 48 0.91 -6.80 1.11
N CYS A 49 -0.36 -7.08 0.87
CA CYS A 49 -1.15 -6.34 -0.12
C CYS A 49 -2.43 -5.78 0.51
N GLY A 50 -2.44 -4.47 0.81
CA GLY A 50 -3.57 -3.82 1.46
C GLY A 50 -4.86 -3.90 0.66
N HIS A 51 -4.83 -3.59 -0.64
CA HIS A 51 -6.04 -3.67 -1.48
C HIS A 51 -6.51 -5.10 -1.71
N GLY A 52 -5.57 -6.06 -1.85
CA GLY A 52 -5.88 -7.49 -1.94
C GLY A 52 -6.53 -8.02 -0.66
N SER A 53 -6.04 -7.59 0.51
CA SER A 53 -6.62 -7.93 1.81
C SER A 53 -8.02 -7.33 1.99
N MET A 54 -8.17 -6.04 1.64
CA MET A 54 -9.47 -5.35 1.74
C MET A 54 -10.52 -6.02 0.86
N GLY A 55 -10.17 -6.36 -0.39
CA GLY A 55 -11.06 -7.07 -1.31
C GLY A 55 -11.42 -8.48 -0.83
N ALA A 56 -10.43 -9.23 -0.33
CA ALA A 56 -10.63 -10.57 0.22
C ALA A 56 -11.51 -10.54 1.48
N GLY A 57 -11.24 -9.62 2.39
CA GLY A 57 -12.05 -9.43 3.60
C GLY A 57 -13.49 -9.03 3.30
N ALA A 58 -13.70 -8.10 2.35
CA ALA A 58 -15.02 -7.70 1.91
C ALA A 58 -15.83 -8.88 1.35
N ALA A 59 -15.20 -9.73 0.55
CA ALA A 59 -15.87 -10.92 0.00
C ALA A 59 -16.20 -11.95 1.07
N LEU A 60 -15.30 -12.20 2.02
CA LEU A 60 -15.56 -13.09 3.14
C LEU A 60 -16.69 -12.57 4.02
N ILE A 61 -16.69 -11.29 4.36
CA ILE A 61 -17.75 -10.63 5.14
C ILE A 61 -19.10 -10.81 4.45
N ALA A 62 -19.14 -10.60 3.11
CA ALA A 62 -20.37 -10.80 2.34
C ALA A 62 -20.82 -12.28 2.32
N ARG A 63 -19.88 -13.22 2.10
CA ARG A 63 -20.14 -14.66 2.04
C ARG A 63 -20.60 -15.23 3.38
N LEU A 64 -19.92 -14.84 4.47
CA LEU A 64 -20.20 -15.34 5.82
C LEU A 64 -21.33 -14.58 6.52
N LYS A 65 -21.82 -13.48 5.92
CA LYS A 65 -22.81 -12.55 6.51
C LYS A 65 -22.39 -12.02 7.89
N GLN A 66 -21.10 -11.77 8.06
CA GLN A 66 -20.50 -11.22 9.28
C GLN A 66 -20.22 -9.72 9.12
N ARG A 67 -19.89 -9.03 10.22
CA ARG A 67 -19.48 -7.62 10.21
C ARG A 67 -17.97 -7.44 10.12
N SER A 68 -17.21 -8.45 10.48
CA SER A 68 -15.76 -8.42 10.48
C SER A 68 -15.18 -9.79 10.15
N VAL A 69 -13.96 -9.79 9.65
CA VAL A 69 -13.16 -10.98 9.43
C VAL A 69 -11.70 -10.69 9.79
N LYS A 70 -11.07 -11.68 10.40
CA LYS A 70 -9.64 -11.69 10.67
C LYS A 70 -8.96 -12.62 9.66
N LEU A 71 -7.93 -12.12 9.01
CA LEU A 71 -7.10 -12.83 8.06
C LEU A 71 -5.72 -13.02 8.68
N HIS A 72 -5.22 -14.24 8.73
CA HIS A 72 -3.88 -14.57 9.19
C HIS A 72 -2.93 -14.66 8.00
N SER A 73 -1.78 -14.03 8.10
CA SER A 73 -0.70 -14.12 7.12
C SER A 73 0.64 -14.28 7.82
N ASP A 74 1.65 -14.70 7.09
CA ASP A 74 3.03 -14.80 7.60
C ASP A 74 3.61 -13.43 8.02
N TYR A 75 2.94 -12.33 7.61
CA TYR A 75 3.35 -10.95 7.89
C TYR A 75 2.48 -10.27 8.97
N GLY A 76 1.65 -11.05 9.65
CA GLY A 76 0.78 -10.60 10.73
C GLY A 76 -0.72 -10.69 10.39
N ASP A 77 -1.51 -10.41 11.38
CA ASP A 77 -2.96 -10.46 11.32
C ASP A 77 -3.54 -9.19 10.74
N ILE A 78 -4.55 -9.34 9.89
CA ILE A 78 -5.27 -8.23 9.27
C ILE A 78 -6.74 -8.37 9.60
N THR A 79 -7.30 -7.37 10.27
CA THR A 79 -8.73 -7.33 10.56
C THR A 79 -9.43 -6.35 9.61
N ILE A 80 -10.44 -6.85 8.91
CA ILE A 80 -11.31 -6.04 8.07
C ILE A 80 -12.68 -5.97 8.72
N VAL A 81 -13.23 -4.76 8.82
CA VAL A 81 -14.53 -4.48 9.42
C VAL A 81 -15.41 -3.77 8.40
N LYS A 82 -16.67 -4.19 8.26
CA LYS A 82 -17.67 -3.47 7.47
C LYS A 82 -18.30 -2.38 8.30
N HIS A 83 -18.20 -1.15 7.85
CA HIS A 83 -18.80 0.02 8.46
C HIS A 83 -19.69 0.76 7.45
N GLY A 84 -21.00 0.58 7.53
CA GLY A 84 -21.94 1.09 6.54
C GLY A 84 -21.68 0.50 5.14
N CYS A 85 -21.42 1.35 4.17
CA CYS A 85 -21.07 0.97 2.79
C CYS A 85 -19.55 0.81 2.57
N GLN A 86 -18.73 1.10 3.57
CA GLN A 86 -17.27 1.02 3.50
C GLN A 86 -16.73 -0.18 4.28
N TYR A 87 -15.47 -0.51 3.98
CA TYR A 87 -14.67 -1.48 4.71
C TYR A 87 -13.48 -0.77 5.32
N GLN A 88 -13.15 -1.12 6.53
CA GLN A 88 -12.05 -0.56 7.31
C GLN A 88 -11.01 -1.62 7.61
N MET A 89 -9.75 -1.24 7.57
CA MET A 89 -8.62 -2.09 7.90
C MET A 89 -7.66 -1.32 8.81
N ALA A 90 -7.35 -1.89 9.96
CA ALA A 90 -6.31 -1.35 10.84
C ALA A 90 -4.93 -1.74 10.32
N LEU A 91 -4.01 -0.79 10.31
CA LEU A 91 -2.63 -0.94 9.88
C LEU A 91 -1.68 -0.31 10.90
N PRO A 92 -0.42 -0.76 10.98
CA PRO A 92 0.56 -0.12 11.83
C PRO A 92 0.86 1.31 11.37
N SER A 93 1.19 2.16 12.33
CA SER A 93 1.68 3.52 12.13
C SER A 93 3.19 3.52 12.33
N TRP A 94 3.96 3.87 11.29
CA TRP A 94 5.43 3.85 11.34
C TRP A 94 5.99 5.26 11.38
N GLU A 95 6.67 5.59 12.49
CA GLU A 95 7.32 6.87 12.61
C GLU A 95 8.54 6.98 11.68
N GLY A 96 8.62 8.11 10.96
CA GLY A 96 9.72 8.40 10.05
C GLY A 96 11.04 8.57 10.79
N LYS A 97 12.11 8.08 10.16
CA LYS A 97 13.50 8.21 10.64
C LYS A 97 14.32 9.02 9.64
N PRO A 98 15.36 9.74 10.07
CA PRO A 98 16.29 10.36 9.15
C PRO A 98 16.87 9.35 8.16
N VAL A 99 17.12 9.79 6.93
CA VAL A 99 17.80 8.96 5.94
C VAL A 99 19.26 8.72 6.34
N PRO A 100 19.83 7.56 6.02
CA PRO A 100 21.25 7.31 6.20
C PRO A 100 22.11 8.32 5.41
N THR A 101 23.19 8.81 5.99
CA THR A 101 24.14 9.72 5.33
C THR A 101 24.82 9.10 4.11
N SER A 102 24.84 7.76 4.02
CA SER A 102 25.36 7.01 2.90
C SER A 102 24.44 6.96 1.69
N LEU A 103 23.18 7.42 1.81
CA LEU A 103 22.24 7.41 0.72
C LEU A 103 22.59 8.46 -0.34
N ASP A 104 22.82 8.00 -1.56
CA ASP A 104 23.00 8.88 -2.71
C ASP A 104 21.64 9.39 -3.22
N LEU A 105 21.28 10.59 -2.84
CA LEU A 105 20.02 11.24 -3.24
C LEU A 105 20.00 11.59 -4.74
N SER A 106 21.12 11.59 -5.46
CA SER A 106 21.14 11.80 -6.91
C SER A 106 20.38 10.71 -7.67
N LEU A 107 20.30 9.50 -7.09
CA LEU A 107 19.54 8.37 -7.64
C LEU A 107 18.03 8.62 -7.70
N LEU A 108 17.52 9.62 -6.98
CA LEU A 108 16.11 10.02 -7.00
C LEU A 108 15.71 10.79 -8.26
N ASN A 109 16.65 11.26 -9.06
CA ASN A 109 16.38 11.98 -10.32
C ASN A 109 15.51 13.24 -10.14
N LEU A 110 15.69 13.97 -9.02
CA LEU A 110 14.86 15.14 -8.68
C LEU A 110 15.12 16.32 -9.62
N GLU A 111 16.39 16.74 -9.78
CA GLU A 111 16.77 17.86 -10.64
C GLU A 111 16.39 17.65 -12.10
N PRO A 112 16.69 16.49 -12.72
CA PRO A 112 16.23 16.21 -14.09
C PRO A 112 14.69 16.23 -14.24
N SER A 113 13.96 15.93 -13.18
CA SER A 113 12.48 16.01 -13.16
C SER A 113 11.98 17.45 -12.93
N GLY A 114 12.86 18.40 -12.61
CA GLY A 114 12.50 19.77 -12.28
C GLY A 114 11.66 19.87 -11.00
N VAL A 115 11.94 19.01 -10.00
CA VAL A 115 11.26 19.00 -8.70
C VAL A 115 12.27 19.14 -7.55
N GLN A 116 11.80 19.65 -6.43
CA GLN A 116 12.63 19.89 -5.25
C GLN A 116 12.03 19.20 -4.03
N ALA A 117 12.86 18.45 -3.31
CA ALA A 117 12.47 17.89 -2.03
C ALA A 117 12.47 18.97 -0.95
N VAL A 118 11.39 19.04 -0.17
CA VAL A 118 11.29 19.89 1.04
C VAL A 118 11.55 19.08 2.31
N ASP A 119 11.43 17.75 2.22
CA ASP A 119 11.79 16.84 3.31
C ASP A 119 12.09 15.45 2.71
N VAL A 120 12.97 14.67 3.39
CA VAL A 120 13.29 13.29 3.03
C VAL A 120 13.45 12.48 4.30
N PHE A 121 12.69 11.38 4.40
CA PHE A 121 12.76 10.49 5.55
C PHE A 121 12.54 9.03 5.14
N THR A 122 12.69 8.10 6.06
CA THR A 122 12.56 6.68 5.80
C THR A 122 11.78 5.96 6.88
N THR A 123 11.16 4.86 6.47
CA THR A 123 10.68 3.77 7.33
C THR A 123 11.14 2.45 6.71
N ARG A 124 10.24 1.58 6.26
CA ARG A 124 10.52 0.49 5.32
C ARG A 124 10.86 1.02 3.92
N ASP A 125 10.24 2.12 3.56
CA ASP A 125 10.34 2.76 2.26
C ASP A 125 11.03 4.14 2.41
N LEU A 126 11.62 4.64 1.33
CA LEU A 126 12.16 5.99 1.25
C LEU A 126 11.06 6.97 0.82
N VAL A 127 10.90 8.06 1.56
CA VAL A 127 9.89 9.09 1.28
C VAL A 127 10.57 10.39 0.90
N VAL A 128 10.12 10.98 -0.18
CA VAL A 128 10.49 12.32 -0.65
C VAL A 128 9.25 13.20 -0.61
N VAL A 129 9.26 14.20 0.24
CA VAL A 129 8.20 15.19 0.30
C VAL A 129 8.53 16.33 -0.67
N LEU A 130 7.64 16.57 -1.59
CA LEU A 130 7.75 17.62 -2.60
C LEU A 130 6.88 18.83 -2.22
N GLU A 131 7.16 19.96 -2.82
CA GLU A 131 6.51 21.23 -2.49
C GLU A 131 5.01 21.26 -2.86
N SER A 132 4.60 20.55 -3.92
CA SER A 132 3.22 20.63 -4.43
C SER A 132 2.77 19.38 -5.17
N GLU A 133 1.45 19.23 -5.31
CA GLU A 133 0.83 18.19 -6.15
C GLU A 133 1.38 18.24 -7.58
N GLN A 134 1.62 19.43 -8.14
CA GLN A 134 2.17 19.58 -9.49
C GLN A 134 3.56 18.97 -9.61
N GLN A 135 4.38 19.10 -8.56
CA GLN A 135 5.70 18.46 -8.54
C GLN A 135 5.58 16.94 -8.44
N VAL A 136 4.65 16.40 -7.66
CA VAL A 136 4.36 14.95 -7.61
C VAL A 136 3.96 14.42 -8.99
N LYS A 137 3.08 15.14 -9.70
CA LYS A 137 2.66 14.79 -11.08
C LYS A 137 3.82 14.88 -12.08
N ARG A 138 4.68 15.89 -11.96
CA ARG A 138 5.82 16.13 -12.85
C ARG A 138 6.97 15.18 -12.62
N TYR A 139 7.09 14.61 -11.43
CA TYR A 139 8.20 13.74 -11.08
C TYR A 139 8.29 12.53 -12.04
N HIS A 140 9.44 12.39 -12.69
CA HIS A 140 9.77 11.30 -13.60
C HIS A 140 10.97 10.53 -13.04
N PRO A 141 10.72 9.41 -12.32
CA PRO A 141 11.79 8.61 -11.77
C PRO A 141 12.59 7.93 -12.88
N ASN A 142 13.91 7.82 -12.67
CA ASN A 142 14.72 6.89 -13.43
C ASN A 142 14.70 5.52 -12.73
N PHE A 143 13.91 4.57 -13.24
CA PHE A 143 13.76 3.26 -12.61
C PHE A 143 15.07 2.49 -12.50
N THR A 144 16.01 2.67 -13.44
CA THR A 144 17.35 2.06 -13.37
C THR A 144 18.13 2.62 -12.17
N CYS A 145 18.04 3.93 -11.90
CA CYS A 145 18.64 4.55 -10.74
C CYS A 145 17.94 4.10 -9.45
N LEU A 146 16.60 4.09 -9.42
CA LEU A 146 15.86 3.64 -8.23
C LEU A 146 16.17 2.18 -7.85
N LYS A 147 16.45 1.30 -8.80
CA LYS A 147 16.89 -0.10 -8.54
C LYS A 147 18.22 -0.18 -7.79
N GLN A 148 19.07 0.86 -7.85
CA GLN A 148 20.36 0.91 -7.17
C GLN A 148 20.24 1.29 -5.69
N ILE A 149 19.11 1.87 -5.28
CA ILE A 149 18.82 2.20 -3.87
C ILE A 149 18.52 0.91 -3.11
N ARG A 150 19.54 0.30 -2.48
CA ARG A 150 19.45 -1.06 -1.91
C ARG A 150 18.68 -1.13 -0.59
N ASP A 151 18.78 -0.08 0.24
CA ASP A 151 18.38 -0.09 1.64
C ASP A 151 16.87 0.00 1.85
N PHE A 152 16.08 0.35 0.83
CA PHE A 152 14.64 0.56 0.91
C PHE A 152 13.87 -0.35 -0.04
N HIS A 153 12.67 -0.75 0.37
CA HIS A 153 11.78 -1.59 -0.43
C HIS A 153 11.25 -0.81 -1.65
N ALA A 154 10.87 0.43 -1.45
CA ALA A 154 10.30 1.31 -2.47
C ALA A 154 10.67 2.78 -2.23
N VAL A 155 10.37 3.63 -3.19
CA VAL A 155 10.45 5.08 -3.11
C VAL A 155 9.06 5.67 -3.27
N MET A 156 8.69 6.59 -2.39
CA MET A 156 7.44 7.34 -2.47
C MET A 156 7.74 8.83 -2.64
N VAL A 157 6.98 9.49 -3.50
CA VAL A 157 6.90 10.95 -3.53
C VAL A 157 5.54 11.39 -3.04
N THR A 158 5.47 12.46 -2.24
CA THR A 158 4.24 12.96 -1.64
C THR A 158 4.25 14.46 -1.52
N ALA A 159 3.09 15.09 -1.51
CA ALA A 159 2.91 16.51 -1.23
C ALA A 159 1.55 16.79 -0.60
N GLN A 160 1.45 17.87 0.16
CA GLN A 160 0.15 18.39 0.61
C GLN A 160 -0.68 18.87 -0.58
N ARG A 161 -1.99 18.60 -0.55
CA ARG A 161 -2.96 19.12 -1.52
C ARG A 161 -3.98 20.05 -0.90
N GLY A 162 -4.37 19.81 0.33
CA GLY A 162 -5.36 20.59 1.07
C GLY A 162 -5.16 20.53 2.57
N PRO A 163 -6.07 21.09 3.36
CA PRO A 163 -5.95 21.11 4.83
C PRO A 163 -5.82 19.71 5.46
N ASN A 164 -6.56 18.74 4.91
CA ASN A 164 -6.59 17.35 5.38
C ASN A 164 -6.29 16.37 4.24
N ASP A 165 -5.62 16.84 3.17
CA ASP A 165 -5.41 16.07 1.97
C ASP A 165 -3.94 16.05 1.58
N TYR A 166 -3.47 14.88 1.15
CA TYR A 166 -2.18 14.73 0.49
C TYR A 166 -2.27 13.85 -0.74
N VAL A 167 -1.27 13.96 -1.58
CA VAL A 167 -1.11 13.13 -2.76
C VAL A 167 0.17 12.31 -2.67
N LEU A 168 0.21 11.18 -3.36
CA LEU A 168 1.40 10.34 -3.44
C LEU A 168 1.52 9.65 -4.78
N ARG A 169 2.74 9.19 -5.09
CA ARG A 169 3.05 8.14 -6.05
C ARG A 169 4.03 7.15 -5.43
N TYR A 170 3.94 5.88 -5.81
CA TYR A 170 4.68 4.78 -5.19
C TYR A 170 5.42 3.98 -6.25
N PHE A 171 6.74 3.83 -6.10
CA PHE A 171 7.64 3.21 -7.06
C PHE A 171 8.41 2.07 -6.41
N ALA A 172 8.25 0.85 -6.92
CA ALA A 172 8.91 -0.36 -6.43
C ALA A 172 9.57 -1.17 -7.56
N PRO A 173 10.44 -0.54 -8.39
CA PRO A 173 11.00 -1.21 -9.57
C PRO A 173 11.90 -2.39 -9.22
N LYS A 174 12.42 -2.50 -7.99
CA LYS A 174 13.20 -3.65 -7.52
C LYS A 174 12.41 -4.96 -7.48
N ILE A 175 11.10 -4.87 -7.26
CA ILE A 175 10.20 -6.03 -7.24
C ILE A 175 9.37 -6.16 -8.53
N GLY A 176 9.79 -5.46 -9.59
CA GLY A 176 9.15 -5.53 -10.91
C GLY A 176 7.91 -4.66 -11.06
N ILE A 177 7.63 -3.76 -10.11
CA ILE A 177 6.51 -2.81 -10.15
C ILE A 177 7.09 -1.40 -10.32
N ASP A 178 7.15 -0.91 -11.55
CA ASP A 178 7.71 0.42 -11.81
C ASP A 178 6.90 1.50 -11.06
N GLU A 179 5.57 1.47 -11.15
CA GLU A 179 4.66 2.29 -10.35
C GLU A 179 3.45 1.49 -9.90
N ASP A 180 3.15 1.48 -8.59
CA ASP A 180 1.97 0.80 -8.04
C ASP A 180 0.72 1.66 -8.18
N ILE A 181 -0.40 1.01 -8.52
CA ILE A 181 -1.68 1.67 -8.80
C ILE A 181 -2.29 2.26 -7.53
N ALA A 182 -2.33 1.49 -6.43
CA ALA A 182 -2.95 1.89 -5.17
C ALA A 182 -2.33 1.13 -4.00
N THR A 183 -1.51 1.82 -3.21
CA THR A 183 -0.68 1.23 -2.16
C THR A 183 -1.22 1.55 -0.77
N GLY A 184 -2.05 0.66 -0.23
CA GLY A 184 -2.59 0.81 1.12
C GLY A 184 -1.49 0.85 2.19
N SER A 185 -0.44 0.01 2.07
CA SER A 185 0.67 -0.02 3.02
C SER A 185 1.53 1.24 3.04
N ALA A 186 1.52 2.06 1.98
CA ALA A 186 2.17 3.36 1.98
C ALA A 186 1.61 4.30 3.06
N GLN A 187 0.34 4.09 3.43
CA GLN A 187 -0.32 4.91 4.45
C GLN A 187 0.27 4.68 5.85
N CYS A 188 0.84 3.50 6.12
CA CYS A 188 1.56 3.23 7.37
C CYS A 188 2.70 4.23 7.63
N THR A 189 3.31 4.73 6.56
CA THR A 189 4.43 5.68 6.58
C THR A 189 3.96 7.13 6.41
N LEU A 190 3.08 7.37 5.44
CA LEU A 190 2.70 8.74 5.05
C LEU A 190 1.68 9.35 6.01
N ALA A 191 0.72 8.57 6.49
CA ALA A 191 -0.32 9.12 7.36
C ALA A 191 0.25 9.69 8.69
N PRO A 192 1.12 9.01 9.44
CA PRO A 192 1.69 9.60 10.66
C PRO A 192 2.50 10.87 10.41
N TYR A 193 3.22 10.96 9.28
CA TYR A 193 3.91 12.17 8.88
C TYR A 193 2.92 13.33 8.67
N TRP A 194 1.87 13.09 7.87
CA TRP A 194 0.89 14.12 7.52
C TRP A 194 -0.04 14.47 8.69
N PHE A 195 -0.40 13.53 9.58
CA PHE A 195 -1.12 13.84 10.83
C PHE A 195 -0.36 14.87 11.66
N LYS A 196 0.95 14.65 11.84
CA LYS A 196 1.81 15.55 12.60
C LYS A 196 2.02 16.89 11.89
N LYS A 197 2.21 16.86 10.57
CA LYS A 197 2.50 18.05 9.76
C LYS A 197 1.32 19.01 9.64
N LEU A 198 0.09 18.44 9.58
CA LEU A 198 -1.16 19.19 9.38
C LEU A 198 -1.96 19.38 10.68
N ASP A 199 -1.51 18.78 11.79
CA ASP A 199 -2.18 18.81 13.10
C ASP A 199 -3.63 18.31 13.03
N VAL A 200 -3.83 17.12 12.43
CA VAL A 200 -5.13 16.50 12.22
C VAL A 200 -5.12 15.01 12.59
N ASP A 201 -6.28 14.42 12.89
CA ASP A 201 -6.44 12.98 13.16
C ASP A 201 -7.13 12.22 12.01
N SER A 202 -7.50 12.91 10.95
CA SER A 202 -8.09 12.30 9.75
C SER A 202 -7.56 12.94 8.48
N LEU A 203 -7.30 12.11 7.48
CA LEU A 203 -6.70 12.50 6.20
C LEU A 203 -7.40 11.82 5.03
N ASN A 204 -7.38 12.49 3.89
CA ASN A 204 -7.62 11.87 2.60
C ASN A 204 -6.29 11.77 1.83
N ALA A 205 -6.06 10.65 1.19
CA ALA A 205 -4.91 10.46 0.32
C ALA A 205 -5.34 10.09 -1.09
N SER A 206 -4.71 10.70 -2.07
CA SER A 206 -4.91 10.33 -3.48
C SER A 206 -3.57 9.86 -4.07
N GLN A 207 -3.52 8.63 -4.52
CA GLN A 207 -2.38 8.11 -5.27
C GLN A 207 -2.55 8.46 -6.74
N LEU A 208 -1.59 9.21 -7.29
CA LEU A 208 -1.65 9.80 -8.63
C LEU A 208 -1.04 8.86 -9.70
N SER A 209 -1.32 7.57 -9.60
CA SER A 209 -0.99 6.58 -10.62
C SER A 209 -1.96 6.66 -11.80
N GLU A 210 -1.71 5.91 -12.88
CA GLU A 210 -2.55 5.89 -14.09
C GLU A 210 -4.04 5.64 -13.79
N LYS A 211 -4.35 4.67 -12.90
CA LYS A 211 -5.74 4.34 -12.52
C LYS A 211 -6.20 5.08 -11.26
N GLY A 212 -5.28 5.65 -10.53
CA GLY A 212 -5.54 6.33 -9.28
C GLY A 212 -5.92 5.42 -8.11
N GLY A 213 -5.74 5.94 -6.90
CA GLY A 213 -6.19 5.33 -5.65
C GLY A 213 -6.66 6.41 -4.69
N PHE A 214 -7.70 6.12 -3.92
CA PHE A 214 -8.20 7.04 -2.91
C PHE A 214 -8.34 6.32 -1.57
N PHE A 215 -7.84 6.92 -0.51
CA PHE A 215 -7.88 6.40 0.84
C PHE A 215 -8.41 7.45 1.81
N GLN A 216 -9.28 7.01 2.70
CA GLN A 216 -9.63 7.77 3.91
C GLN A 216 -8.89 7.13 5.07
N ILE A 217 -8.13 7.92 5.79
CA ILE A 217 -7.25 7.46 6.86
C ILE A 217 -7.61 8.18 8.15
N ALA A 218 -7.72 7.43 9.24
CA ALA A 218 -7.90 7.99 10.58
C ALA A 218 -6.82 7.44 11.52
N LYS A 219 -6.39 8.27 12.45
CA LYS A 219 -5.52 7.87 13.55
C LYS A 219 -6.35 7.13 14.58
N LEU A 220 -5.98 5.89 14.90
CA LEU A 220 -6.65 5.10 15.93
C LEU A 220 -5.91 5.18 17.27
N SER A 221 -4.58 5.09 17.22
CA SER A 221 -3.68 5.23 18.37
C SER A 221 -2.33 5.80 17.91
N ALA A 222 -1.33 5.83 18.78
CA ALA A 222 0.01 6.29 18.40
C ALA A 222 0.67 5.36 17.38
N ASP A 223 0.38 4.06 17.44
CA ASP A 223 1.01 2.99 16.64
C ASP A 223 0.06 2.37 15.61
N THR A 224 -1.17 2.87 15.48
CA THR A 224 -2.20 2.27 14.61
C THR A 224 -2.99 3.33 13.86
N ILE A 225 -3.13 3.11 12.56
CA ILE A 225 -4.04 3.86 11.68
C ILE A 225 -5.17 2.96 11.18
N VAL A 226 -6.27 3.55 10.76
CA VAL A 226 -7.36 2.85 10.06
C VAL A 226 -7.50 3.44 8.66
N ILE A 227 -7.48 2.59 7.65
CA ILE A 227 -7.86 2.98 6.30
C ILE A 227 -9.27 2.51 5.99
N SER A 228 -10.05 3.36 5.33
CA SER A 228 -11.40 3.07 4.87
C SER A 228 -11.47 3.13 3.35
N ALA A 229 -12.14 2.17 2.73
CA ALA A 229 -12.35 2.14 1.29
C ALA A 229 -13.70 1.53 0.92
N SER A 230 -14.25 1.94 -0.20
CA SER A 230 -15.38 1.25 -0.84
C SER A 230 -14.86 0.07 -1.67
N VAL A 231 -15.52 -1.08 -1.56
CA VAL A 231 -15.15 -2.28 -2.32
C VAL A 231 -16.33 -2.70 -3.18
N HIS A 232 -16.09 -2.80 -4.47
CA HIS A 232 -17.06 -3.31 -5.43
C HIS A 232 -16.73 -4.77 -5.76
N LEU A 233 -17.58 -5.69 -5.27
CA LEU A 233 -17.44 -7.11 -5.56
C LEU A 233 -18.09 -7.41 -6.93
N ARG A 234 -17.29 -7.96 -7.86
CA ARG A 234 -17.81 -8.54 -9.10
C ARG A 234 -17.79 -10.06 -8.95
N VAL A 235 -18.95 -10.68 -9.07
CA VAL A 235 -19.08 -12.15 -9.18
C VAL A 235 -18.90 -12.47 -10.66
N GLN A 236 -17.90 -13.28 -10.97
CA GLN A 236 -17.75 -13.90 -12.31
C GLN A 236 -18.43 -15.24 -12.33
#